data_910293b5574e6e877ca9f30e4b9366c1
#
_entry.id   910293b5574e6e877ca9f30e4b9366c1
#
_cell.length_a   1.000
_cell.length_b   1.000
_cell.length_c   1.000
_cell.angle_alpha   90.00
_cell.angle_beta   90.00
_cell.angle_gamma   90.00
#
_symmetry.space_group_name_H-M   'P 1'
#
loop_
_entity.id
_entity.type
_entity.pdbx_description
1 polymer ?
#
loop_
_entity_poly.entity_id
_entity_poly.type
_entity_poly.pdbx_seq_one_letter_code
_entity_poly.pdbx_strand_id
1 'polypeptide(L)'
;MSQEPEIRATEGVTAVKHPIVRVRQDDGAGADDHVAVEEPLEIRLGGHSLAVTMRTPGDDEELIAGFLHSERVIRSADDLDVLAPYRAGDGEPGAGNVVNVLLKGNMEAARERLRRNFVTASSCGLCGKVTIEAIQADLPPVTADLVLPAAIFSSLERAMGRAQPTFERTGGLHAAGLFDADGRLLVLREDIGRHNAVDKVVGHMLLARRLPLDRHILMVSGRASFEIMQKALAARIPVVAAVSAPSSMAVEMAVAADMTLV
;
A
#
# COMPACT_ATOMS: atom_id res chain seq x y z
N MET A 1 -25.39 10.54 -9.61
CA MET A 1 -24.32 11.54 -9.43
C MET A 1 -23.02 10.80 -9.50
N SER A 2 -22.28 10.95 -10.60
CA SER A 2 -20.96 10.36 -10.79
C SER A 2 -19.98 11.06 -9.86
N GLN A 3 -19.58 10.39 -8.78
CA GLN A 3 -18.45 10.88 -7.99
C GLN A 3 -17.19 10.76 -8.87
N GLU A 4 -16.45 11.85 -9.03
CA GLU A 4 -15.12 11.81 -9.61
C GLU A 4 -14.21 10.92 -8.74
N PRO A 5 -13.27 10.17 -9.36
CA PRO A 5 -12.31 9.39 -8.60
C PRO A 5 -11.55 10.32 -7.65
N GLU A 6 -11.38 9.91 -6.38
CA GLU A 6 -10.64 10.69 -5.40
C GLU A 6 -9.13 10.59 -5.66
N ILE A 7 -8.70 11.28 -6.72
CA ILE A 7 -7.29 11.49 -7.03
C ILE A 7 -6.88 12.76 -6.27
N ARG A 8 -6.47 12.61 -5.02
CA ARG A 8 -5.92 13.74 -4.27
C ARG A 8 -4.47 13.95 -4.69
N ALA A 9 -4.13 15.23 -4.94
CA ALA A 9 -2.75 15.64 -4.81
C ALA A 9 -2.37 15.47 -3.34
N THR A 10 -1.38 14.63 -3.08
CA THR A 10 -0.85 14.33 -1.73
C THR A 10 -0.43 15.63 -1.04
N GLU A 11 -0.82 15.82 0.22
CA GLU A 11 -0.23 16.85 1.06
C GLU A 11 1.22 16.45 1.33
N GLY A 12 2.15 17.06 0.61
CA GLY A 12 3.58 16.80 0.72
C GLY A 12 4.31 17.03 -0.60
N VAL A 13 5.60 17.24 -0.50
CA VAL A 13 6.48 17.35 -1.68
C VAL A 13 6.81 15.94 -2.14
N THR A 14 6.16 15.46 -3.20
CA THR A 14 6.34 14.11 -3.75
C THR A 14 7.46 14.00 -4.78
N ALA A 15 7.92 15.14 -5.33
CA ALA A 15 9.00 15.21 -6.32
C ALA A 15 9.81 16.47 -6.12
N VAL A 16 11.14 16.35 -6.24
CA VAL A 16 12.09 17.46 -6.17
C VAL A 16 12.89 17.58 -7.45
N LYS A 17 13.26 18.80 -7.80
CA LYS A 17 14.10 19.08 -8.94
C LYS A 17 15.57 18.82 -8.60
N HIS A 18 16.26 18.07 -9.45
CA HIS A 18 17.66 17.72 -9.26
C HIS A 18 18.47 17.97 -10.51
N PRO A 19 19.68 18.55 -10.40
CA PRO A 19 20.61 18.62 -11.53
C PRO A 19 21.09 17.22 -11.89
N ILE A 20 21.03 16.90 -13.18
CA ILE A 20 21.47 15.62 -13.75
C ILE A 20 22.40 15.84 -14.93
N VAL A 21 23.08 14.78 -15.32
CA VAL A 21 23.75 14.72 -16.64
C VAL A 21 22.97 13.69 -17.48
N ARG A 22 22.37 14.18 -18.57
CA ARG A 22 21.66 13.29 -19.50
C ARG A 22 22.66 12.84 -20.59
N VAL A 23 22.97 11.55 -20.56
CA VAL A 23 23.90 10.94 -21.52
C VAL A 23 23.09 10.34 -22.68
N ARG A 24 23.49 10.73 -23.92
CA ARG A 24 22.98 10.11 -25.15
C ARG A 24 24.17 9.72 -26.00
N GLN A 25 24.34 8.43 -26.28
CA GLN A 25 25.56 7.89 -26.93
C GLN A 25 26.80 8.32 -26.12
N ASP A 26 27.73 9.08 -26.71
CA ASP A 26 28.97 9.52 -26.07
C ASP A 26 28.92 10.98 -25.57
N ASP A 27 27.78 11.67 -25.75
CA ASP A 27 27.61 13.06 -25.34
C ASP A 27 26.80 13.17 -24.04
N GLY A 28 27.33 13.93 -23.06
CA GLY A 28 26.68 14.26 -21.79
C GLY A 28 26.33 15.75 -21.72
N ALA A 29 25.06 16.07 -21.49
CA ALA A 29 24.59 17.43 -21.28
C ALA A 29 23.99 17.60 -19.91
N GLY A 30 24.34 18.70 -19.22
CA GLY A 30 23.65 19.07 -17.96
C GLY A 30 22.20 19.40 -18.22
N ALA A 31 21.33 18.90 -17.35
CA ALA A 31 19.88 19.14 -17.38
C ALA A 31 19.32 19.11 -15.94
N ASP A 32 18.14 19.63 -15.81
CA ASP A 32 17.35 19.40 -14.58
C ASP A 32 16.31 18.32 -14.81
N ASP A 33 16.07 17.46 -13.82
CA ASP A 33 15.00 16.47 -13.85
C ASP A 33 14.30 16.40 -12.50
N HIS A 34 13.12 15.78 -12.48
CA HIS A 34 12.39 15.55 -11.23
C HIS A 34 12.65 14.13 -10.74
N VAL A 35 13.00 14.03 -9.48
CA VAL A 35 13.15 12.74 -8.78
C VAL A 35 12.09 12.59 -7.71
N ALA A 36 11.59 11.37 -7.53
CA ALA A 36 10.63 11.07 -6.48
C ALA A 36 11.26 11.28 -5.10
N VAL A 37 10.51 11.86 -4.18
CA VAL A 37 10.97 12.03 -2.80
C VAL A 37 10.80 10.69 -2.07
N GLU A 38 11.87 10.28 -1.39
CA GLU A 38 11.91 9.11 -0.53
C GLU A 38 12.38 9.53 0.86
N GLU A 39 11.54 9.32 1.87
CA GLU A 39 11.84 9.67 3.25
C GLU A 39 11.44 8.55 4.20
N PRO A 40 12.15 8.39 5.33
CA PRO A 40 11.73 7.46 6.37
C PRO A 40 10.44 7.95 7.03
N LEU A 41 9.56 7.02 7.39
CA LEU A 41 8.42 7.25 8.27
C LEU A 41 8.51 6.30 9.45
N GLU A 42 8.68 6.83 10.65
CA GLU A 42 8.64 6.06 11.89
C GLU A 42 7.20 5.94 12.39
N ILE A 43 6.76 4.70 12.54
CA ILE A 43 5.46 4.37 13.12
C ILE A 43 5.68 4.02 14.59
N ARG A 44 5.04 4.77 15.48
CA ARG A 44 5.06 4.50 16.92
C ARG A 44 3.71 4.01 17.39
N LEU A 45 3.71 2.99 18.22
CA LEU A 45 2.51 2.47 18.87
C LEU A 45 2.59 2.76 20.38
N GLY A 46 1.78 3.73 20.84
CA GLY A 46 1.80 4.21 22.21
C GLY A 46 3.16 4.77 22.64
N GLY A 47 3.78 5.57 21.78
CA GLY A 47 5.08 6.19 22.04
C GLY A 47 6.30 5.30 21.81
N HIS A 48 6.12 4.00 21.55
CA HIS A 48 7.23 3.08 21.27
C HIS A 48 7.40 2.87 19.76
N SER A 49 8.63 2.97 19.26
CA SER A 49 8.96 2.67 17.87
C SER A 49 8.55 1.25 17.50
N LEU A 50 7.79 1.13 16.44
CA LEU A 50 7.25 -0.13 15.94
C LEU A 50 7.94 -0.55 14.65
N ALA A 51 7.99 0.37 13.69
CA ALA A 51 8.56 0.17 12.37
C ALA A 51 9.06 1.49 11.79
N VAL A 52 10.03 1.38 10.89
CA VAL A 52 10.42 2.48 10.00
C VAL A 52 10.26 1.98 8.57
N THR A 53 9.52 2.71 7.76
CA THR A 53 9.36 2.43 6.34
C THR A 53 9.84 3.60 5.49
N MET A 54 10.48 3.31 4.36
CA MET A 54 10.77 4.33 3.36
C MET A 54 9.52 4.55 2.53
N ARG A 55 9.09 5.81 2.37
CA ARG A 55 7.87 6.15 1.64
C ARG A 55 8.02 7.45 0.84
N THR A 56 7.16 7.66 -0.12
CA THR A 56 6.91 8.99 -0.68
C THR A 56 5.98 9.74 0.25
N PRO A 57 6.33 10.96 0.71
CA PRO A 57 5.50 11.77 1.60
C PRO A 57 4.07 11.95 1.10
N GLY A 58 3.14 12.03 2.04
CA GLY A 58 1.71 12.18 1.81
C GLY A 58 0.91 10.90 2.02
N ASP A 59 -0.33 11.07 2.41
CA ASP A 59 -1.27 9.99 2.77
C ASP A 59 -0.71 9.07 3.88
N ASP A 60 0.09 9.62 4.79
CA ASP A 60 0.79 8.85 5.83
C ASP A 60 -0.18 8.16 6.81
N GLU A 61 -1.31 8.79 7.12
CA GLU A 61 -2.36 8.19 7.95
C GLU A 61 -2.99 6.96 7.25
N GLU A 62 -3.21 7.07 5.94
CA GLU A 62 -3.72 5.96 5.12
C GLU A 62 -2.69 4.82 5.06
N LEU A 63 -1.41 5.16 4.82
CA LEU A 63 -0.32 4.19 4.83
C LEU A 63 -0.28 3.39 6.13
N ILE A 64 -0.33 4.08 7.27
CA ILE A 64 -0.24 3.44 8.59
C ILE A 64 -1.50 2.62 8.89
N ALA A 65 -2.68 3.15 8.62
CA ALA A 65 -3.93 2.44 8.84
C ALA A 65 -4.00 1.14 8.00
N GLY A 66 -3.60 1.22 6.74
CA GLY A 66 -3.54 0.05 5.84
C GLY A 66 -2.47 -0.95 6.27
N PHE A 67 -1.30 -0.48 6.66
CA PHE A 67 -0.24 -1.33 7.21
C PHE A 67 -0.71 -2.09 8.46
N LEU A 68 -1.26 -1.40 9.45
CA LEU A 68 -1.77 -2.02 10.68
C LEU A 68 -2.91 -3.02 10.40
N HIS A 69 -3.76 -2.73 9.42
CA HIS A 69 -4.82 -3.64 8.98
C HIS A 69 -4.25 -4.89 8.31
N SER A 70 -3.31 -4.70 7.39
CA SER A 70 -2.64 -5.79 6.67
C SER A 70 -1.88 -6.73 7.61
N GLU A 71 -1.26 -6.17 8.67
CA GLU A 71 -0.58 -6.91 9.73
C GLU A 71 -1.54 -7.46 10.81
N ARG A 72 -2.85 -7.30 10.61
CA ARG A 72 -3.90 -7.80 11.53
C ARG A 72 -3.84 -7.22 12.93
N VAL A 73 -3.26 -6.04 13.10
CA VAL A 73 -3.23 -5.30 14.37
C VAL A 73 -4.57 -4.65 14.65
N ILE A 74 -5.17 -4.09 13.61
CA ILE A 74 -6.52 -3.53 13.62
C ILE A 74 -7.41 -4.28 12.62
N ARG A 75 -8.72 -4.28 12.85
CA ARG A 75 -9.72 -4.88 11.95
C ARG A 75 -10.59 -3.83 11.28
N SER A 76 -10.76 -2.70 11.94
CA SER A 76 -11.60 -1.60 11.49
C SER A 76 -11.04 -0.26 11.96
N ALA A 77 -11.55 0.85 11.42
CA ALA A 77 -11.23 2.18 11.89
C ALA A 77 -11.63 2.42 13.35
N ASP A 78 -12.58 1.64 13.88
CA ASP A 78 -13.03 1.77 15.26
C ASP A 78 -11.98 1.31 16.28
N ASP A 79 -10.99 0.53 15.86
CA ASP A 79 -9.88 0.08 16.70
C ASP A 79 -8.85 1.20 16.94
N LEU A 80 -8.87 2.25 16.09
CA LEU A 80 -8.02 3.41 16.24
C LEU A 80 -8.63 4.40 17.25
N ASP A 81 -7.80 4.89 18.17
CA ASP A 81 -8.15 5.99 19.08
C ASP A 81 -7.51 7.29 18.58
N VAL A 82 -6.20 7.25 18.33
CA VAL A 82 -5.44 8.38 17.80
C VAL A 82 -4.54 7.89 16.68
N LEU A 83 -4.56 8.59 15.56
CA LEU A 83 -3.63 8.46 14.45
C LEU A 83 -3.19 9.88 14.09
N ALA A 84 -2.05 10.31 14.62
CA ALA A 84 -1.62 11.68 14.47
C ALA A 84 -0.11 11.79 14.24
N PRO A 85 0.32 12.71 13.38
CA PRO A 85 1.72 13.08 13.27
C PRO A 85 2.28 13.47 14.64
N TYR A 86 3.47 12.94 14.97
CA TYR A 86 4.18 13.39 16.15
C TYR A 86 4.71 14.79 15.88
N ARG A 87 4.20 15.76 16.62
CA ARG A 87 4.72 17.11 16.61
C ARG A 87 5.87 17.17 17.61
N ALA A 88 7.08 16.93 17.14
CA ALA A 88 8.27 17.36 17.85
C ALA A 88 8.27 18.91 17.92
N GLY A 89 8.86 19.48 18.96
CA GLY A 89 8.98 20.94 19.07
C GLY A 89 9.65 21.52 17.81
N ASP A 90 9.28 22.74 17.44
CA ASP A 90 9.81 23.42 16.26
C ASP A 90 11.33 23.36 16.21
N GLY A 91 11.87 22.66 15.20
CA GLY A 91 13.33 22.56 14.95
C GLY A 91 13.98 21.23 15.26
N GLU A 92 13.27 20.20 15.74
CA GLU A 92 13.86 18.84 15.83
C GLU A 92 13.96 18.18 14.45
N PRO A 93 15.11 17.57 14.12
CA PRO A 93 15.26 16.79 12.88
C PRO A 93 14.26 15.63 12.85
N GLY A 94 13.49 15.48 11.76
CA GLY A 94 12.49 14.43 11.61
C GLY A 94 11.06 14.81 12.02
N ALA A 95 10.80 16.08 12.38
CA ALA A 95 9.45 16.59 12.55
C ALA A 95 8.64 16.36 11.26
N GLY A 96 7.55 15.58 11.35
CA GLY A 96 6.73 15.17 10.20
C GLY A 96 6.96 13.74 9.72
N ASN A 97 8.08 13.09 10.08
CA ASN A 97 8.38 11.72 9.71
C ASN A 97 8.15 10.71 10.85
N VAL A 98 7.38 11.08 11.84
CA VAL A 98 6.97 10.21 12.95
C VAL A 98 5.47 10.33 13.14
N VAL A 99 4.79 9.19 13.19
CA VAL A 99 3.36 9.14 13.52
C VAL A 99 3.16 8.23 14.73
N ASN A 100 2.45 8.75 15.72
CA ASN A 100 2.08 8.00 16.91
C ASN A 100 0.64 7.48 16.78
N VAL A 101 0.49 6.19 16.99
CA VAL A 101 -0.81 5.49 16.96
C VAL A 101 -1.19 5.10 18.37
N LEU A 102 -2.41 5.40 18.75
CA LEU A 102 -3.07 4.84 19.92
C LEU A 102 -4.23 3.97 19.47
N LEU A 103 -4.33 2.78 20.04
CA LEU A 103 -5.42 1.84 19.78
C LEU A 103 -6.38 1.82 20.96
N LYS A 104 -7.65 1.60 20.67
CA LYS A 104 -8.63 1.21 21.67
C LYS A 104 -8.39 -0.25 22.05
N GLY A 105 -8.14 -0.52 23.31
CA GLY A 105 -7.94 -1.88 23.81
C GLY A 105 -6.52 -2.20 24.25
N ASN A 106 -6.10 -3.47 24.13
CA ASN A 106 -4.84 -3.93 24.68
C ASN A 106 -3.66 -3.66 23.71
N MET A 107 -2.98 -2.53 23.94
CA MET A 107 -1.82 -2.12 23.14
C MET A 107 -0.63 -3.08 23.24
N GLU A 108 -0.44 -3.75 24.38
CA GLU A 108 0.67 -4.70 24.54
C GLU A 108 0.45 -5.95 23.68
N ALA A 109 -0.77 -6.46 23.61
CA ALA A 109 -1.12 -7.56 22.72
C ALA A 109 -0.92 -7.20 21.24
N ALA A 110 -1.22 -5.96 20.86
CA ALA A 110 -0.99 -5.43 19.51
C ALA A 110 0.51 -5.36 19.18
N ARG A 111 1.33 -4.85 20.10
CA ARG A 111 2.78 -4.82 19.96
C ARG A 111 3.38 -6.22 19.82
N GLU A 112 2.96 -7.15 20.66
CA GLU A 112 3.48 -8.52 20.64
C GLU A 112 3.12 -9.23 19.33
N ARG A 113 1.94 -9.00 18.78
CA ARG A 113 1.53 -9.51 17.46
C ARG A 113 2.46 -8.99 16.37
N LEU A 114 2.71 -7.68 16.34
CA LEU A 114 3.62 -7.08 15.37
C LEU A 114 5.06 -7.57 15.52
N ARG A 115 5.58 -7.64 16.74
CA ARG A 115 6.94 -8.17 16.97
C ARG A 115 7.11 -9.57 16.39
N ARG A 116 6.12 -10.44 16.55
CA ARG A 116 6.15 -11.78 15.95
C ARG A 116 6.18 -11.73 14.43
N ASN A 117 5.37 -10.88 13.80
CA ASN A 117 5.35 -10.73 12.36
C ASN A 117 6.67 -10.17 11.81
N PHE A 118 7.27 -9.17 12.50
CA PHE A 118 8.56 -8.59 12.09
C PHE A 118 9.76 -9.49 12.30
N VAL A 119 9.82 -10.27 13.38
CA VAL A 119 10.92 -11.22 13.61
C VAL A 119 10.94 -12.29 12.53
N THR A 120 9.79 -12.68 12.01
CA THR A 120 9.70 -13.61 10.88
C THR A 120 10.09 -12.97 9.54
N ALA A 121 9.94 -11.65 9.38
CA ALA A 121 10.26 -10.94 8.14
C ALA A 121 11.72 -10.45 8.06
N SER A 122 12.38 -10.16 9.20
CA SER A 122 13.69 -9.50 9.25
C SER A 122 14.90 -10.42 9.23
N SER A 123 14.75 -11.73 9.40
CA SER A 123 15.85 -12.69 9.34
C SER A 123 15.89 -13.36 7.96
N CYS A 124 16.69 -12.83 7.05
CA CYS A 124 17.06 -13.46 5.76
C CYS A 124 15.91 -14.17 5.04
N GLY A 125 15.05 -13.44 4.39
CA GLY A 125 14.08 -13.99 3.46
C GLY A 125 13.48 -15.33 3.91
N LEU A 126 12.30 -15.32 4.49
CA LEU A 126 11.45 -16.50 4.72
C LEU A 126 12.11 -17.74 5.37
N CYS A 127 12.68 -17.59 6.53
CA CYS A 127 13.06 -18.73 7.36
C CYS A 127 12.19 -18.91 8.60
N GLY A 128 11.00 -18.39 8.59
CA GLY A 128 9.89 -18.89 9.38
C GLY A 128 8.79 -19.17 8.38
N LYS A 129 8.35 -20.40 8.24
CA LYS A 129 7.16 -20.72 7.48
C LYS A 129 5.98 -19.96 8.08
N VAL A 130 5.80 -18.70 7.68
CA VAL A 130 4.45 -18.16 7.58
C VAL A 130 3.88 -18.95 6.44
N THR A 131 3.36 -20.12 6.74
CA THR A 131 2.77 -20.98 5.72
C THR A 131 1.50 -20.29 5.26
N ILE A 132 1.14 -20.50 4.01
CA ILE A 132 -0.16 -20.07 3.47
C ILE A 132 -1.27 -20.50 4.43
N GLU A 133 -1.12 -21.70 5.05
CA GLU A 133 -2.04 -22.22 6.06
C GLU A 133 -2.16 -21.34 7.31
N ALA A 134 -1.05 -20.77 7.79
CA ALA A 134 -1.08 -19.87 8.96
C ALA A 134 -1.82 -18.56 8.67
N ILE A 135 -1.68 -18.05 7.44
CA ILE A 135 -2.45 -16.87 7.00
C ILE A 135 -3.92 -17.22 6.81
N GLN A 136 -4.22 -18.37 6.22
CA GLN A 136 -5.60 -18.84 6.04
C GLN A 136 -6.32 -19.13 7.36
N ALA A 137 -5.60 -19.51 8.41
CA ALA A 137 -6.19 -19.68 9.73
C ALA A 137 -6.76 -18.37 10.29
N ASP A 138 -6.12 -17.23 9.95
CA ASP A 138 -6.56 -15.90 10.35
C ASP A 138 -7.46 -15.20 9.29
N LEU A 139 -7.35 -15.61 8.03
CA LEU A 139 -8.03 -15.01 6.88
C LEU A 139 -8.65 -16.12 6.01
N PRO A 140 -9.94 -16.43 6.20
CA PRO A 140 -10.60 -17.42 5.36
C PRO A 140 -10.65 -16.98 3.89
N PRO A 141 -10.76 -17.92 2.95
CA PRO A 141 -10.88 -17.62 1.52
C PRO A 141 -11.95 -16.57 1.22
N VAL A 142 -11.76 -15.84 0.13
CA VAL A 142 -12.74 -14.85 -0.33
C VAL A 142 -13.90 -15.58 -0.98
N THR A 143 -15.10 -15.34 -0.47
CA THR A 143 -16.33 -15.84 -1.09
C THR A 143 -16.98 -14.70 -1.86
N ALA A 144 -16.47 -14.39 -3.05
CA ALA A 144 -17.03 -13.33 -3.87
C ALA A 144 -17.74 -13.92 -5.10
N ASP A 145 -18.99 -13.54 -5.30
CA ASP A 145 -19.74 -13.84 -6.52
C ASP A 145 -19.54 -12.68 -7.51
N LEU A 146 -18.28 -12.56 -8.01
CA LEU A 146 -17.87 -11.50 -8.92
C LEU A 146 -17.39 -12.10 -10.24
N VAL A 147 -18.20 -11.90 -11.29
CA VAL A 147 -17.87 -12.30 -12.66
C VAL A 147 -17.51 -11.06 -13.47
N LEU A 148 -16.31 -11.06 -14.04
CA LEU A 148 -15.77 -9.93 -14.80
C LEU A 148 -15.48 -10.33 -16.26
N PRO A 149 -15.81 -9.48 -17.25
CA PRO A 149 -15.36 -9.71 -18.61
C PRO A 149 -13.85 -9.48 -18.72
N ALA A 150 -13.11 -10.39 -19.38
CA ALA A 150 -11.65 -10.29 -19.49
C ALA A 150 -11.18 -8.96 -20.12
N ALA A 151 -11.98 -8.34 -20.97
CA ALA A 151 -11.67 -7.05 -21.58
C ALA A 151 -11.55 -5.89 -20.59
N ILE A 152 -12.08 -6.04 -19.37
CA ILE A 152 -12.02 -4.98 -18.34
C ILE A 152 -10.57 -4.65 -17.98
N PHE A 153 -9.68 -5.65 -17.87
CA PHE A 153 -8.32 -5.47 -17.39
C PHE A 153 -7.50 -4.48 -18.23
N SER A 154 -7.66 -4.48 -19.56
CA SER A 154 -7.01 -3.48 -20.42
C SER A 154 -7.52 -2.05 -20.18
N SER A 155 -8.75 -1.89 -19.69
CA SER A 155 -9.28 -0.58 -19.33
C SER A 155 -8.77 -0.09 -17.98
N LEU A 156 -8.57 -1.01 -17.02
CA LEU A 156 -8.01 -0.68 -15.70
C LEU A 156 -6.58 -0.14 -15.85
N GLU A 157 -5.74 -0.82 -16.65
CA GLU A 157 -4.36 -0.39 -16.90
C GLU A 157 -4.31 1.04 -17.47
N ARG A 158 -5.13 1.31 -18.49
CA ARG A 158 -5.21 2.67 -19.08
C ARG A 158 -5.71 3.72 -18.10
N ALA A 159 -6.69 3.38 -17.26
CA ALA A 159 -7.22 4.29 -16.25
C ALA A 159 -6.19 4.58 -15.17
N MET A 160 -5.48 3.55 -14.69
CA MET A 160 -4.40 3.71 -13.72
C MET A 160 -3.25 4.55 -14.28
N GLY A 161 -2.81 4.28 -15.52
CA GLY A 161 -1.69 5.01 -16.13
C GLY A 161 -1.94 6.52 -16.29
N ARG A 162 -3.22 6.94 -16.49
CA ARG A 162 -3.58 8.38 -16.58
C ARG A 162 -3.71 9.06 -15.23
N ALA A 163 -3.76 8.31 -14.14
CA ALA A 163 -4.03 8.82 -12.81
C ALA A 163 -2.78 8.87 -11.91
N GLN A 164 -1.57 8.83 -12.50
CA GLN A 164 -0.29 8.79 -11.79
C GLN A 164 0.53 10.09 -12.02
N PRO A 165 0.14 11.22 -11.42
CA PRO A 165 0.77 12.52 -11.70
C PRO A 165 2.23 12.60 -11.23
N THR A 166 2.60 11.90 -10.16
CA THR A 166 3.98 11.93 -9.67
C THR A 166 4.87 11.01 -10.51
N PHE A 167 4.37 9.84 -10.89
CA PHE A 167 5.06 8.94 -11.79
C PHE A 167 5.28 9.59 -13.18
N GLU A 168 4.28 10.30 -13.71
CA GLU A 168 4.41 11.02 -14.98
C GLU A 168 5.57 12.02 -14.95
N ARG A 169 5.82 12.65 -13.81
CA ARG A 169 6.89 13.64 -13.63
C ARG A 169 8.24 13.02 -13.36
N THR A 170 8.30 11.88 -12.68
CA THR A 170 9.54 11.32 -12.11
C THR A 170 9.93 9.96 -12.68
N GLY A 171 8.97 9.20 -13.18
CA GLY A 171 9.15 7.78 -13.58
C GLY A 171 9.54 6.84 -12.44
N GLY A 172 9.54 7.32 -11.17
CA GLY A 172 10.17 6.64 -10.03
C GLY A 172 9.22 6.02 -9.01
N LEU A 173 7.91 6.02 -9.21
CA LEU A 173 6.94 5.52 -8.24
C LEU A 173 6.21 4.27 -8.70
N HIS A 174 5.74 3.53 -7.73
CA HIS A 174 4.72 2.51 -7.90
C HIS A 174 3.33 3.10 -7.63
N ALA A 175 2.30 2.44 -8.20
CA ALA A 175 0.92 2.79 -7.95
C ALA A 175 0.09 1.56 -7.60
N ALA A 176 -0.94 1.80 -6.79
CA ALA A 176 -2.05 0.89 -6.57
C ALA A 176 -3.36 1.62 -6.83
N GLY A 177 -4.26 0.99 -7.58
CA GLY A 177 -5.59 1.50 -7.88
C GLY A 177 -6.67 0.52 -7.44
N LEU A 178 -7.70 1.02 -6.79
CA LEU A 178 -8.90 0.26 -6.47
C LEU A 178 -10.00 0.61 -7.45
N PHE A 179 -10.62 -0.41 -8.02
CA PHE A 179 -11.69 -0.27 -9.00
C PHE A 179 -12.95 -1.00 -8.52
N ASP A 180 -14.10 -0.49 -8.93
CA ASP A 180 -15.36 -1.23 -8.79
C ASP A 180 -15.51 -2.35 -9.84
N ALA A 181 -16.59 -3.10 -9.75
CA ALA A 181 -16.90 -4.21 -10.67
C ALA A 181 -17.13 -3.76 -12.13
N ASP A 182 -17.42 -2.51 -12.36
CA ASP A 182 -17.61 -1.93 -13.70
C ASP A 182 -16.29 -1.38 -14.28
N GLY A 183 -15.17 -1.49 -13.53
CA GLY A 183 -13.85 -1.01 -13.95
C GLY A 183 -13.65 0.50 -13.77
N ARG A 184 -14.47 1.15 -12.95
CA ARG A 184 -14.28 2.55 -12.60
C ARG A 184 -13.24 2.67 -11.49
N LEU A 185 -12.24 3.52 -11.69
CA LEU A 185 -11.26 3.86 -10.66
C LEU A 185 -11.94 4.61 -9.52
N LEU A 186 -11.80 4.11 -8.30
CA LEU A 186 -12.34 4.71 -7.09
C LEU A 186 -11.29 5.50 -6.32
N VAL A 187 -10.11 4.92 -6.16
CA VAL A 187 -8.97 5.54 -5.47
C VAL A 187 -7.67 5.05 -6.10
N LEU A 188 -6.69 5.93 -6.19
CA LEU A 188 -5.32 5.61 -6.60
C LEU A 188 -4.35 6.25 -5.62
N ARG A 189 -3.28 5.51 -5.29
CA ARG A 189 -2.17 6.04 -4.49
C ARG A 189 -0.84 5.65 -5.12
N GLU A 190 0.09 6.60 -5.08
CA GLU A 190 1.46 6.43 -5.52
C GLU A 190 2.41 6.37 -4.32
N ASP A 191 3.44 5.56 -4.42
CA ASP A 191 4.53 5.48 -3.43
C ASP A 191 5.79 4.88 -4.05
N ILE A 192 6.97 5.21 -3.51
CA ILE A 192 8.24 4.56 -3.88
C ILE A 192 8.22 3.06 -3.57
N GLY A 193 7.48 2.66 -2.54
CA GLY A 193 7.26 1.27 -2.13
C GLY A 193 5.96 0.72 -2.70
N ARG A 194 6.02 -0.33 -3.53
CA ARG A 194 4.81 -0.96 -4.08
C ARG A 194 3.85 -1.48 -2.99
N HIS A 195 4.37 -1.93 -1.85
CA HIS A 195 3.57 -2.39 -0.71
C HIS A 195 2.88 -1.21 -0.02
N ASN A 196 3.58 -0.08 0.12
CA ASN A 196 3.04 1.15 0.68
C ASN A 196 1.88 1.69 -0.16
N ALA A 197 2.00 1.65 -1.50
CA ALA A 197 0.91 2.09 -2.38
C ALA A 197 -0.38 1.29 -2.13
N VAL A 198 -0.27 -0.03 -1.90
CA VAL A 198 -1.42 -0.87 -1.54
C VAL A 198 -1.93 -0.55 -0.15
N ASP A 199 -1.03 -0.37 0.83
CA ASP A 199 -1.44 0.00 2.19
C ASP A 199 -2.16 1.36 2.19
N LYS A 200 -1.70 2.36 1.45
CA LYS A 200 -2.40 3.64 1.29
C LYS A 200 -3.84 3.45 0.77
N VAL A 201 -4.02 2.62 -0.26
CA VAL A 201 -5.35 2.32 -0.83
C VAL A 201 -6.26 1.61 0.19
N VAL A 202 -5.75 0.57 0.85
CA VAL A 202 -6.50 -0.18 1.87
C VAL A 202 -6.83 0.71 3.07
N GLY A 203 -5.84 1.50 3.52
CA GLY A 203 -6.01 2.43 4.63
C GLY A 203 -7.03 3.53 4.35
N HIS A 204 -7.02 4.09 3.13
CA HIS A 204 -8.05 5.02 2.68
C HIS A 204 -9.45 4.43 2.86
N MET A 205 -9.67 3.22 2.35
CA MET A 205 -10.97 2.56 2.44
C MET A 205 -11.34 2.18 3.88
N LEU A 206 -10.36 1.78 4.69
CA LEU A 206 -10.56 1.49 6.11
C LEU A 206 -10.99 2.74 6.88
N LEU A 207 -10.26 3.85 6.72
CA LEU A 207 -10.58 5.13 7.38
C LEU A 207 -11.94 5.68 6.93
N ALA A 208 -12.29 5.46 5.66
CA ALA A 208 -13.61 5.77 5.12
C ALA A 208 -14.72 4.80 5.56
N ARG A 209 -14.41 3.76 6.39
CA ARG A 209 -15.34 2.72 6.87
C ARG A 209 -16.00 1.94 5.73
N ARG A 210 -15.25 1.65 4.65
CA ARG A 210 -15.73 0.98 3.44
C ARG A 210 -15.19 -0.43 3.26
N LEU A 211 -14.56 -1.01 4.29
CA LEU A 211 -14.23 -2.44 4.30
C LEU A 211 -15.47 -3.28 4.71
N PRO A 212 -15.61 -4.51 4.20
CA PRO A 212 -14.74 -5.23 3.28
C PRO A 212 -14.90 -4.80 1.81
N LEU A 213 -13.88 -5.15 0.97
CA LEU A 213 -13.82 -4.79 -0.45
C LEU A 213 -14.13 -5.99 -1.36
N ASP A 214 -15.13 -6.78 -1.02
CA ASP A 214 -15.50 -8.06 -1.64
C ASP A 214 -16.06 -7.96 -3.07
N ARG A 215 -16.28 -6.74 -3.58
CA ARG A 215 -16.75 -6.46 -4.94
C ARG A 215 -15.83 -5.51 -5.71
N HIS A 216 -14.53 -5.51 -5.35
CA HIS A 216 -13.57 -4.58 -5.93
C HIS A 216 -12.41 -5.32 -6.59
N ILE A 217 -11.68 -4.60 -7.43
CA ILE A 217 -10.47 -5.05 -8.11
C ILE A 217 -9.33 -4.17 -7.63
N LEU A 218 -8.26 -4.78 -7.15
CA LEU A 218 -7.00 -4.09 -6.88
C LEU A 218 -6.09 -4.25 -8.10
N MET A 219 -5.61 -3.14 -8.64
CA MET A 219 -4.58 -3.14 -9.68
C MET A 219 -3.31 -2.51 -9.18
N VAL A 220 -2.16 -3.16 -9.43
CA VAL A 220 -0.84 -2.70 -9.03
C VAL A 220 0.09 -2.53 -10.23
N SER A 221 0.90 -1.47 -10.24
CA SER A 221 1.88 -1.21 -11.31
C SER A 221 3.10 -2.13 -11.24
N GLY A 222 3.36 -2.71 -10.07
CA GLY A 222 4.49 -3.61 -9.83
C GLY A 222 4.13 -5.08 -10.01
N ARG A 223 5.04 -5.94 -9.52
CA ARG A 223 4.82 -7.40 -9.49
C ARG A 223 3.76 -7.76 -8.44
N ALA A 224 2.94 -8.76 -8.75
CA ALA A 224 2.13 -9.43 -7.74
C ALA A 224 3.04 -10.33 -6.89
N SER A 225 3.34 -9.90 -5.67
CA SER A 225 4.08 -10.69 -4.68
C SER A 225 3.11 -11.32 -3.68
N PHE A 226 3.63 -12.26 -2.90
CA PHE A 226 2.88 -12.87 -1.80
C PHE A 226 2.28 -11.83 -0.86
N GLU A 227 3.06 -10.80 -0.49
CA GLU A 227 2.60 -9.74 0.42
C GLU A 227 1.47 -8.90 -0.19
N ILE A 228 1.51 -8.65 -1.52
CA ILE A 228 0.40 -7.96 -2.20
C ILE A 228 -0.88 -8.79 -2.11
N MET A 229 -0.80 -10.10 -2.35
CA MET A 229 -1.95 -11.01 -2.21
C MET A 229 -2.46 -11.07 -0.77
N GLN A 230 -1.56 -11.10 0.21
CA GLN A 230 -1.91 -11.08 1.64
C GLN A 230 -2.66 -9.80 2.02
N LYS A 231 -2.17 -8.63 1.58
CA LYS A 231 -2.82 -7.33 1.82
C LYS A 231 -4.21 -7.27 1.18
N ALA A 232 -4.33 -7.73 -0.05
CA ALA A 232 -5.61 -7.82 -0.76
C ALA A 232 -6.60 -8.75 -0.02
N LEU A 233 -6.14 -9.93 0.42
CA LEU A 233 -6.95 -10.87 1.19
C LEU A 233 -7.39 -10.28 2.54
N ALA A 234 -6.51 -9.56 3.25
CA ALA A 234 -6.84 -8.89 4.50
C ALA A 234 -7.99 -7.88 4.32
N ALA A 235 -8.00 -7.15 3.19
CA ALA A 235 -9.07 -6.22 2.82
C ALA A 235 -10.27 -6.91 2.14
N ARG A 236 -10.24 -8.26 1.96
CA ARG A 236 -11.28 -9.06 1.29
C ARG A 236 -11.46 -8.72 -0.19
N ILE A 237 -10.40 -8.29 -0.88
CA ILE A 237 -10.43 -8.00 -2.31
C ILE A 237 -10.30 -9.32 -3.10
N PRO A 238 -11.30 -9.70 -3.92
CA PRO A 238 -11.33 -10.99 -4.62
C PRO A 238 -10.43 -11.02 -5.87
N VAL A 239 -10.11 -9.89 -6.46
CA VAL A 239 -9.40 -9.81 -7.74
C VAL A 239 -8.19 -8.89 -7.62
N VAL A 240 -7.02 -9.43 -7.96
CA VAL A 240 -5.77 -8.67 -8.05
C VAL A 240 -5.24 -8.73 -9.47
N ALA A 241 -5.03 -7.57 -10.08
CA ALA A 241 -4.40 -7.42 -11.38
C ALA A 241 -3.03 -6.74 -11.23
N ALA A 242 -2.02 -7.22 -11.95
CA ALA A 242 -0.68 -6.67 -11.90
C ALA A 242 -0.13 -6.39 -13.31
N VAL A 243 0.49 -5.23 -13.50
CA VAL A 243 1.16 -4.90 -14.77
C VAL A 243 2.35 -5.83 -15.04
N SER A 244 2.97 -6.34 -13.98
CA SER A 244 4.16 -7.19 -14.05
C SER A 244 3.90 -8.58 -13.49
N ALA A 245 4.80 -9.51 -13.77
CA ALA A 245 4.65 -10.94 -13.47
C ALA A 245 4.41 -11.25 -11.97
N PRO A 246 3.63 -12.29 -11.65
CA PRO A 246 3.46 -12.78 -10.30
C PRO A 246 4.64 -13.63 -9.83
N SER A 247 4.81 -13.78 -8.53
CA SER A 247 5.67 -14.81 -7.93
C SER A 247 4.90 -16.14 -7.79
N SER A 248 5.63 -17.26 -7.66
CA SER A 248 5.02 -18.57 -7.41
C SER A 248 4.14 -18.58 -6.16
N MET A 249 4.63 -17.97 -5.06
CA MET A 249 3.87 -17.86 -3.83
C MET A 249 2.61 -16.98 -3.97
N ALA A 250 2.63 -15.97 -4.84
CA ALA A 250 1.43 -15.18 -5.12
C ALA A 250 0.36 -16.03 -5.82
N VAL A 251 0.76 -16.90 -6.76
CA VAL A 251 -0.14 -17.83 -7.43
C VAL A 251 -0.70 -18.86 -6.45
N GLU A 252 0.15 -19.46 -5.61
CA GLU A 252 -0.26 -20.41 -4.58
C GLU A 252 -1.26 -19.77 -3.60
N MET A 253 -0.98 -18.53 -3.18
CA MET A 253 -1.87 -17.78 -2.30
C MET A 253 -3.22 -17.47 -2.97
N ALA A 254 -3.22 -17.10 -4.25
CA ALA A 254 -4.44 -16.84 -5.01
C ALA A 254 -5.34 -18.10 -5.05
N VAL A 255 -4.75 -19.25 -5.37
CA VAL A 255 -5.48 -20.53 -5.39
C VAL A 255 -6.01 -20.89 -4.01
N ALA A 256 -5.17 -20.79 -2.98
CA ALA A 256 -5.53 -21.17 -1.62
C ALA A 256 -6.60 -20.27 -0.99
N ALA A 257 -6.65 -18.99 -1.40
CA ALA A 257 -7.60 -18.00 -0.88
C ALA A 257 -8.82 -17.77 -1.79
N ASP A 258 -8.97 -18.54 -2.87
CA ASP A 258 -10.04 -18.42 -3.88
C ASP A 258 -10.10 -17.00 -4.50
N MET A 259 -8.92 -16.43 -4.78
CA MET A 259 -8.76 -15.12 -5.39
C MET A 259 -8.40 -15.25 -6.87
N THR A 260 -8.86 -14.32 -7.68
CA THR A 260 -8.43 -14.18 -9.07
C THR A 260 -7.16 -13.33 -9.17
N LEU A 261 -6.13 -13.86 -9.83
CA LEU A 261 -4.88 -13.16 -10.12
C LEU A 261 -4.70 -13.04 -11.64
N VAL A 262 -4.47 -11.80 -12.12
CA VAL A 262 -4.34 -11.46 -13.54
C VAL A 262 -3.03 -10.72 -13.79
#